data_2d51738ed4740d6b3ec320d35b34a4cd
#
_entry.id   2d51738ed4740d6b3ec320d35b34a4cd
#
_cell.length_a   1.000
_cell.length_b   1.000
_cell.length_c   1.000
_cell.angle_alpha   90.00
_cell.angle_beta   90.00
_cell.angle_gamma   90.00
#
_symmetry.space_group_name_H-M   'P 1'
#
loop_
_entity.id
_entity.type
_entity.pdbx_description
1 polymer ?
#
loop_
_entity_poly.entity_id
_entity_poly.type
_entity_poly.pdbx_seq_one_letter_code
_entity_poly.pdbx_strand_id
1 'polypeptide(L)'
;MKALLKVIQLYKNEDKLIKKALKNDREAQQMLYTMFSSKMLSVCRYYISDLQHAEDVMLEGFFKVFSNLKSFKSEGSFEGWVRKIMVRESISFLRRRKKIEYSVEDLNVDFKYSSDMNTDLEVNDIQKLIDNLPD
;
A
#
# COMPACT_ATOMS: atom_id res chain seq x y z
N MET A 1 -1.20 -20.48 -26.13
CA MET A 1 -0.11 -19.70 -26.74
C MET A 1 -0.36 -18.20 -26.71
N LYS A 2 -1.54 -17.73 -27.13
CA LYS A 2 -1.86 -16.29 -27.09
C LYS A 2 -1.84 -15.68 -25.69
N ALA A 3 -2.32 -16.41 -24.68
CA ALA A 3 -2.30 -15.93 -23.28
C ALA A 3 -0.88 -15.81 -22.74
N LEU A 4 0.00 -16.75 -23.07
CA LEU A 4 1.40 -16.72 -22.63
C LEU A 4 2.15 -15.56 -23.28
N LEU A 5 1.92 -15.30 -24.56
CA LEU A 5 2.52 -14.17 -25.27
C LEU A 5 2.07 -12.84 -24.68
N LYS A 6 0.78 -12.72 -24.31
CA LYS A 6 0.25 -11.54 -23.62
C LYS A 6 0.93 -11.29 -22.27
N VAL A 7 1.13 -12.36 -21.49
CA VAL A 7 1.81 -12.28 -20.19
C VAL A 7 3.26 -11.79 -20.37
N ILE A 8 3.99 -12.37 -21.33
CA ILE A 8 5.35 -11.97 -21.64
C ILE A 8 5.41 -10.50 -22.07
N GLN A 9 4.48 -10.05 -22.90
CA GLN A 9 4.40 -8.65 -23.31
C GLN A 9 4.10 -7.70 -22.15
N LEU A 10 3.20 -8.11 -21.24
CA LEU A 10 2.88 -7.32 -20.05
C LEU A 10 4.12 -7.13 -19.16
N TYR A 11 4.90 -8.18 -18.94
CA TYR A 11 6.13 -8.07 -18.16
C TYR A 11 7.17 -7.18 -18.83
N LYS A 12 7.35 -7.28 -20.14
CA LYS A 12 8.26 -6.41 -20.88
C LYS A 12 7.83 -4.95 -20.85
N ASN A 13 6.51 -4.71 -20.98
CA ASN A 13 5.94 -3.37 -20.89
C ASN A 13 6.09 -2.78 -19.50
N GLU A 14 5.92 -3.61 -18.46
CA GLU A 14 6.09 -3.20 -17.08
C GLU A 14 7.51 -2.69 -16.83
N ASP A 15 8.53 -3.42 -17.24
CA ASP A 15 9.92 -3.01 -17.09
C ASP A 15 10.21 -1.70 -17.82
N LYS A 16 9.71 -1.54 -19.03
CA LYS A 16 9.84 -0.29 -19.79
C LYS A 16 9.16 0.88 -19.10
N LEU A 17 7.95 0.64 -18.58
CA LEU A 17 7.19 1.67 -17.87
C LEU A 17 7.90 2.11 -16.59
N ILE A 18 8.47 1.15 -15.86
CA ILE A 18 9.24 1.46 -14.66
C ILE A 18 10.44 2.32 -14.99
N LYS A 19 11.18 1.99 -16.04
CA LYS A 19 12.34 2.76 -16.47
C LYS A 19 11.96 4.19 -16.88
N LYS A 20 10.86 4.34 -17.62
CA LYS A 20 10.36 5.65 -17.99
C LYS A 20 9.86 6.44 -16.78
N ALA A 21 9.13 5.78 -15.89
CA ALA A 21 8.63 6.40 -14.67
C ALA A 21 9.76 6.89 -13.77
N LEU A 22 10.90 6.18 -13.74
CA LEU A 22 12.12 6.62 -13.05
C LEU A 22 12.66 7.94 -13.59
N LYS A 23 12.41 8.22 -14.86
CA LYS A 23 12.81 9.47 -15.52
C LYS A 23 11.72 10.54 -15.44
N ASN A 24 10.76 10.37 -14.55
CA ASN A 24 9.63 11.28 -14.34
C ASN A 24 8.67 11.40 -15.53
N ASP A 25 8.60 10.37 -16.36
CA ASP A 25 7.59 10.29 -17.43
C ASP A 25 6.21 10.08 -16.79
N ARG A 26 5.37 11.11 -16.84
CA ARG A 26 4.04 11.09 -16.23
C ARG A 26 3.11 10.09 -16.88
N GLU A 27 3.22 9.92 -18.19
CA GLU A 27 2.40 8.96 -18.92
C GLU A 27 2.70 7.53 -18.48
N ALA A 28 3.98 7.19 -18.30
CA ALA A 28 4.39 5.90 -17.78
C ALA A 28 3.91 5.69 -16.35
N GLN A 29 4.00 6.71 -15.51
CA GLN A 29 3.50 6.66 -14.13
C GLN A 29 1.99 6.43 -14.11
N GLN A 30 1.25 7.11 -14.96
CA GLN A 30 -0.20 6.94 -15.07
C GLN A 30 -0.58 5.54 -15.54
N MET A 31 0.16 4.98 -16.47
CA MET A 31 -0.07 3.61 -16.94
C MET A 31 0.17 2.59 -15.84
N LEU A 32 1.24 2.75 -15.08
CA LEU A 32 1.51 1.89 -13.93
C LEU A 32 0.40 2.01 -12.89
N TYR A 33 -0.05 3.22 -12.61
CA TYR A 33 -1.18 3.44 -11.72
C TYR A 33 -2.43 2.70 -12.20
N THR A 34 -2.76 2.84 -13.48
CA THR A 34 -3.94 2.18 -14.07
C THR A 34 -3.84 0.66 -13.98
N MET A 35 -2.64 0.11 -14.19
CA MET A 35 -2.42 -1.34 -14.13
C MET A 35 -2.65 -1.92 -12.73
N PHE A 36 -2.28 -1.19 -11.69
CA PHE A 36 -2.25 -1.73 -10.33
C PHE A 36 -3.29 -1.14 -9.38
N SER A 37 -3.97 -0.05 -9.75
CA SER A 37 -4.86 0.68 -8.84
C SER A 37 -5.99 -0.19 -8.27
N SER A 38 -6.63 -0.99 -9.10
CA SER A 38 -7.73 -1.83 -8.67
C SER A 38 -7.29 -2.88 -7.64
N LYS A 39 -6.16 -3.52 -7.87
CA LYS A 39 -5.58 -4.48 -6.92
C LYS A 39 -5.14 -3.82 -5.63
N MET A 40 -4.52 -2.65 -5.74
CA MET A 40 -4.01 -1.93 -4.56
C MET A 40 -5.14 -1.32 -3.75
N LEU A 41 -6.23 -0.90 -4.39
CA LEU A 41 -7.43 -0.50 -3.67
C LEU A 41 -7.98 -1.67 -2.84
N SER A 42 -8.01 -2.88 -3.40
CA SER A 42 -8.43 -4.08 -2.67
C SER A 42 -7.55 -4.35 -1.46
N VAL A 43 -6.24 -4.16 -1.61
CA VAL A 43 -5.29 -4.30 -0.49
C VAL A 43 -5.62 -3.29 0.61
N CYS A 44 -5.79 -2.03 0.27
CA CYS A 44 -6.13 -0.98 1.24
C CYS A 44 -7.47 -1.24 1.91
N ARG A 45 -8.47 -1.70 1.16
CA ARG A 45 -9.80 -2.02 1.68
C ARG A 45 -9.83 -3.21 2.63
N TYR A 46 -8.85 -4.09 2.53
CA TYR A 46 -8.70 -5.17 3.49
C TYR A 46 -8.49 -4.62 4.91
N TYR A 47 -7.75 -3.52 5.04
CA TYR A 47 -7.45 -2.88 6.32
C TYR A 47 -8.42 -1.74 6.65
N ILE A 48 -8.91 -1.04 5.65
CA ILE A 48 -9.72 0.18 5.79
C ILE A 48 -11.07 -0.06 5.15
N SER A 49 -12.12 -0.13 5.98
CA SER A 49 -13.47 -0.45 5.51
C SER A 49 -14.14 0.68 4.74
N ASP A 50 -13.84 1.93 5.07
CA ASP A 50 -14.40 3.09 4.38
C ASP A 50 -13.72 3.27 3.02
N LEU A 51 -14.52 3.28 1.94
CA LEU A 51 -14.01 3.36 0.58
C LEU A 51 -13.22 4.65 0.33
N GLN A 52 -13.72 5.78 0.79
CA GLN A 52 -13.06 7.07 0.58
C GLN A 52 -11.69 7.10 1.25
N HIS A 53 -11.60 6.64 2.49
CA HIS A 53 -10.34 6.56 3.20
C HIS A 53 -9.37 5.59 2.53
N ALA A 54 -9.87 4.44 2.06
CA ALA A 54 -9.03 3.47 1.35
C ALA A 54 -8.47 4.05 0.05
N GLU A 55 -9.28 4.79 -0.71
CA GLU A 55 -8.83 5.46 -1.92
C GLU A 55 -7.77 6.51 -1.62
N ASP A 56 -7.97 7.32 -0.59
CA ASP A 56 -7.00 8.34 -0.18
C ASP A 56 -5.67 7.72 0.22
N VAL A 57 -5.70 6.64 0.97
CA VAL A 57 -4.50 5.91 1.39
C VAL A 57 -3.79 5.29 0.19
N MET A 58 -4.56 4.71 -0.73
CA MET A 58 -4.00 4.15 -1.98
C MET A 58 -3.28 5.22 -2.79
N LEU A 59 -3.87 6.40 -2.93
CA LEU A 59 -3.24 7.52 -3.66
C LEU A 59 -1.95 7.99 -2.98
N GLU A 60 -1.95 8.10 -1.66
CA GLU A 60 -0.72 8.39 -0.91
C GLU A 60 0.34 7.31 -1.11
N GLY A 61 -0.09 6.04 -1.14
CA GLY A 61 0.79 4.92 -1.42
C GLY A 61 1.44 5.02 -2.79
N PHE A 62 0.67 5.34 -3.82
CA PHE A 62 1.23 5.53 -5.17
C PHE A 62 2.16 6.73 -5.24
N PHE A 63 1.86 7.81 -4.54
CA PHE A 63 2.79 8.92 -4.43
C PHE A 63 4.14 8.46 -3.88
N LYS A 64 4.12 7.64 -2.84
CA LYS A 64 5.35 7.07 -2.25
C LYS A 64 6.03 6.07 -3.20
N VAL A 65 5.26 5.29 -3.95
CA VAL A 65 5.81 4.40 -4.97
C VAL A 65 6.66 5.20 -5.97
N PHE A 66 6.10 6.25 -6.53
CA PHE A 66 6.81 7.03 -7.55
C PHE A 66 7.93 7.88 -6.97
N SER A 67 7.76 8.40 -5.76
CA SER A 67 8.80 9.16 -5.08
C SER A 67 10.02 8.31 -4.69
N ASN A 68 9.79 7.02 -4.42
CA ASN A 68 10.83 6.08 -3.98
C ASN A 68 11.14 5.00 -5.03
N LEU A 69 10.77 5.24 -6.27
CA LEU A 69 10.93 4.24 -7.33
C LEU A 69 12.39 3.81 -7.53
N LYS A 70 13.33 4.71 -7.23
CA LYS A 70 14.76 4.42 -7.25
C LYS A 70 15.16 3.31 -6.27
N SER A 71 14.38 3.11 -5.21
CA SER A 71 14.63 2.09 -4.20
C SER A 71 14.21 0.70 -4.65
N PHE A 72 13.40 0.59 -5.69
CA PHE A 72 13.04 -0.70 -6.25
C PHE A 72 14.20 -1.25 -7.07
N LYS A 73 14.81 -2.33 -6.59
CA LYS A 73 16.01 -2.91 -7.19
C LYS A 73 15.76 -4.13 -8.05
N SER A 74 14.52 -4.33 -8.48
CA SER A 74 14.10 -5.50 -9.27
C SER A 74 14.35 -6.84 -8.57
N GLU A 75 14.50 -6.83 -7.25
CA GLU A 75 14.54 -8.03 -6.43
C GLU A 75 13.11 -8.39 -6.04
N GLY A 76 12.57 -9.40 -6.69
CA GLY A 76 11.16 -9.75 -6.56
C GLY A 76 10.26 -8.95 -7.51
N SER A 77 8.96 -9.10 -7.36
CA SER A 77 8.00 -8.45 -8.25
C SER A 77 7.77 -6.99 -7.87
N PHE A 78 7.55 -6.18 -8.89
CA PHE A 78 7.14 -4.80 -8.70
C PHE A 78 5.81 -4.71 -7.94
N GLU A 79 4.85 -5.55 -8.30
CA GLU A 79 3.55 -5.62 -7.60
C GLU A 79 3.72 -5.91 -6.11
N GLY A 80 4.60 -6.85 -5.75
CA GLY A 80 4.88 -7.17 -4.35
C GLY A 80 5.49 -5.99 -3.59
N TRP A 81 6.40 -5.27 -4.23
CA TRP A 81 7.01 -4.08 -3.66
C TRP A 81 5.98 -2.97 -3.42
N VAL A 82 5.12 -2.71 -4.41
CA VAL A 82 4.03 -1.75 -4.30
C VAL A 82 3.05 -2.16 -3.20
N ARG A 83 2.70 -3.43 -3.14
CA ARG A 83 1.79 -3.97 -2.12
C ARG A 83 2.29 -3.71 -0.71
N LYS A 84 3.58 -3.92 -0.46
CA LYS A 84 4.18 -3.62 0.85
C LYS A 84 4.02 -2.17 1.23
N ILE A 85 4.19 -1.27 0.29
CA ILE A 85 3.98 0.17 0.51
C ILE A 85 2.52 0.44 0.87
N MET A 86 1.58 -0.15 0.15
CA MET A 86 0.15 0.03 0.41
C MET A 86 -0.25 -0.49 1.79
N VAL A 87 0.26 -1.64 2.19
CA VAL A 87 0.00 -2.21 3.51
C VAL A 87 0.56 -1.29 4.61
N ARG A 88 1.78 -0.81 4.45
CA ARG A 88 2.39 0.13 5.42
C ARG A 88 1.60 1.42 5.53
N GLU A 89 1.14 1.96 4.41
CA GLU A 89 0.32 3.18 4.41
C GLU A 89 -1.02 2.94 5.10
N SER A 90 -1.63 1.79 4.87
CA SER A 90 -2.89 1.41 5.51
C SER A 90 -2.72 1.29 7.03
N ILE A 91 -1.64 0.66 7.47
CA ILE A 91 -1.32 0.55 8.91
C ILE A 91 -1.06 1.94 9.51
N SER A 92 -0.30 2.77 8.82
CA SER A 92 -0.02 4.14 9.28
C SER A 92 -1.30 4.95 9.44
N PHE A 93 -2.23 4.81 8.50
CA PHE A 93 -3.55 5.44 8.59
C PHE A 93 -4.31 4.98 9.82
N LEU A 94 -4.35 3.67 10.07
CA LEU A 94 -5.05 3.10 11.23
C LEU A 94 -4.43 3.57 12.54
N ARG A 95 -3.11 3.67 12.61
CA ARG A 95 -2.41 4.20 13.78
C ARG A 95 -2.74 5.66 14.04
N ARG A 96 -2.72 6.50 13.01
CA ARG A 96 -3.06 7.93 13.14
C ARG A 96 -4.50 8.10 13.60
N ARG A 97 -5.42 7.33 13.02
CA ARG A 97 -6.84 7.39 13.38
C ARG A 97 -7.04 6.99 14.84
N LYS A 98 -6.35 5.96 15.30
CA LYS A 98 -6.43 5.52 16.68
C LYS A 98 -5.86 6.56 17.65
N LYS A 99 -4.77 7.22 17.28
CA LYS A 99 -4.24 8.35 18.06
C LYS A 99 -5.22 9.51 18.18
N ILE A 100 -5.94 9.82 17.12
CA ILE A 100 -6.96 10.87 17.13
C ILE A 100 -8.12 10.47 18.05
N GLU A 101 -8.58 9.23 17.96
CA GLU A 101 -9.61 8.70 18.86
C GLU A 101 -9.18 8.77 20.31
N TYR A 102 -7.93 8.43 20.62
CA TYR A 102 -7.35 8.56 21.95
C TYR A 102 -7.29 10.01 22.42
N SER A 103 -6.96 10.95 21.55
CA SER A 103 -6.93 12.37 21.89
C SER A 103 -8.32 12.89 22.24
N VAL A 104 -9.35 12.39 21.56
CA VAL A 104 -10.74 12.74 21.85
C VAL A 104 -11.23 12.03 23.11
N GLU A 105 -10.81 10.80 23.35
CA GLU A 105 -11.17 9.99 24.51
C GLU A 105 -10.33 10.29 25.75
N ASP A 106 -9.27 11.07 25.65
CA ASP A 106 -8.49 11.56 26.80
C ASP A 106 -9.34 12.35 27.79
N LEU A 107 -10.55 12.71 27.39
CA LEU A 107 -11.56 13.28 28.28
C LEU A 107 -12.29 12.21 29.11
N ASN A 108 -12.12 10.90 28.81
CA ASN A 108 -12.72 9.77 29.53
C ASN A 108 -11.63 8.74 29.87
N VAL A 109 -11.08 8.89 31.08
CA VAL A 109 -9.83 8.23 31.50
C VAL A 109 -9.91 6.68 31.63
N ASP A 110 -11.10 6.11 31.75
CA ASP A 110 -11.26 4.70 32.10
C ASP A 110 -11.22 3.74 30.91
N PHE A 111 -11.31 4.22 29.69
CA PHE A 111 -11.26 3.39 28.48
C PHE A 111 -9.87 3.16 27.90
N LYS A 112 -8.86 3.83 28.43
CA LYS A 112 -7.52 3.87 27.87
C LYS A 112 -6.78 2.54 27.87
N TYR A 113 -6.99 1.71 28.86
CA TYR A 113 -6.15 0.52 29.08
C TYR A 113 -6.52 -0.67 28.22
N SER A 114 -7.81 -0.92 28.01
CA SER A 114 -8.24 -2.08 27.23
C SER A 114 -8.10 -1.89 25.74
N SER A 115 -8.23 -0.64 25.24
CA SER A 115 -8.05 -0.36 23.83
C SER A 115 -6.58 -0.25 23.41
N ASP A 116 -5.67 0.14 24.28
CA ASP A 116 -4.23 0.13 23.99
C ASP A 116 -3.69 -1.26 23.72
N MET A 117 -4.07 -2.25 24.52
CA MET A 117 -3.63 -3.64 24.36
C MET A 117 -4.19 -4.25 23.07
N ASN A 118 -5.44 -4.00 22.76
CA ASN A 118 -6.06 -4.48 21.52
C ASN A 118 -5.44 -3.86 20.27
N THR A 119 -5.05 -2.59 20.35
CA THR A 119 -4.42 -1.89 19.24
C THR A 119 -3.03 -2.43 18.93
N ASP A 120 -2.24 -2.65 19.97
CA ASP A 120 -0.89 -3.18 19.82
C ASP A 120 -0.92 -4.60 19.26
N LEU A 121 -1.90 -5.42 19.66
CA LEU A 121 -2.10 -6.76 19.12
C LEU A 121 -2.49 -6.73 17.64
N GLU A 122 -3.43 -5.87 17.26
CA GLU A 122 -3.82 -5.71 15.85
C GLU A 122 -2.66 -5.23 14.99
N VAL A 123 -1.90 -4.26 15.47
CA VAL A 123 -0.72 -3.75 14.77
C VAL A 123 0.34 -4.82 14.62
N ASN A 124 0.58 -5.62 15.65
CA ASN A 124 1.52 -6.74 15.61
C ASN A 124 1.08 -7.81 14.62
N ASP A 125 -0.22 -8.13 14.56
CA ASP A 125 -0.78 -9.09 13.61
C ASP A 125 -0.63 -8.61 12.19
N ILE A 126 -0.86 -7.32 11.94
CA ILE A 126 -0.69 -6.70 10.64
C ILE A 126 0.79 -6.67 10.26
N GLN A 127 1.69 -6.37 11.20
CA GLN A 127 3.12 -6.38 10.97
C GLN A 127 3.62 -7.78 10.59
N LYS A 128 3.11 -8.83 11.24
CA LYS A 128 3.39 -10.22 10.87
C LYS A 128 2.93 -10.53 9.45
N LEU A 129 1.76 -10.02 9.05
CA LEU A 129 1.26 -10.19 7.69
C LEU A 129 2.18 -9.52 6.66
N ILE A 130 2.71 -8.33 6.99
CA ILE A 130 3.67 -7.63 6.13
C ILE A 130 4.95 -8.46 5.98
N ASP A 131 5.48 -8.97 7.09
CA ASP A 131 6.71 -9.75 7.10
C ASP A 131 6.58 -11.05 6.32
N ASN A 132 5.37 -11.60 6.23
CA ASN A 132 5.07 -12.83 5.50
C ASN A 132 4.64 -12.60 4.05
N LEU A 133 4.53 -11.36 3.57
CA LEU A 133 4.20 -11.09 2.19
C LEU A 133 5.33 -11.54 1.26
N PRO A 134 5.01 -12.26 0.17
CA PRO A 134 6.02 -12.64 -0.81
C PRO A 134 6.55 -11.39 -1.52
N ASP A 135 7.85 -11.40 -1.77
CA ASP A 135 8.51 -10.31 -2.49
C ASP A 135 8.10 -10.22 -3.96
#